data_2733425e95136ec13b918b04298dd302
#
_entry.id   2733425e95136ec13b918b04298dd302
#
_cell.length_a   1.000
_cell.length_b   1.000
_cell.length_c   1.000
_cell.angle_alpha   90.00
_cell.angle_beta   90.00
_cell.angle_gamma   90.00
#
_symmetry.space_group_name_H-M   'P 1'
#
loop_
_entity.id
_entity.type
_entity.pdbx_description
1 polymer ?
#
loop_
_entity_poly.entity_id
_entity_poly.type
_entity_poly.pdbx_seq_one_letter_code
_entity_poly.pdbx_strand_id
1 'polypeptide(L)'
;MDSIRPIVVPLEPLTFPLRTAAKEYPQKTAIITPEAGGKEYSYEWLDEKSSAFAASLEDLGVKPRDHIALWLKNSMEYILSFYGILKAGGVVVPVSTHYGRREVLHQLRETEAKGLITSDSLYAPMGNLFSEIKRLRFIVCEGGEETSLGTPAFSSLLEGPKRLDRSIGIDPKETIAVLPFSSGTTGLPKGVMLTHFNLLSCLYQVVQVHEISANDIMINQLPFFHIYGMTVLMGTSVLAGATQVLASRFRPVDEFLSLFETYRPSLFFTVPLIVQEFCHHPKVPTMDWTRLRYVNAGGAILSPEVQERFTQITGVPVMVGYGLTESSPTTHVTPIGRIKKGSIGLPLSLTEDKIVDPETGTTLGPREVGELWVQGPQVMKGYYNDPEATAQTVVNGWLRTGDLAWKDEEGYVFIVDRLKEVIKCKGYQVAPAEIENILVSHPNIQDAAVVGEPHPEYGEVPIAYVVLKDRTTASSEAIIDYAAQGLAKYKRLTRVVFTETIPRSPSGKVLRRLLKSPPRKRSE
;
A
#
# COMPACT_ATOMS: atom_id res chain seq x y z
N MET A 1 -4.21 -14.18 28.15
CA MET A 1 -3.47 -13.44 27.10
C MET A 1 -2.41 -14.38 26.57
N ASP A 2 -2.69 -15.11 25.50
CA ASP A 2 -1.63 -15.84 24.81
C ASP A 2 -0.74 -14.79 24.18
N SER A 3 0.41 -14.56 24.81
CA SER A 3 1.40 -13.60 24.36
C SER A 3 1.83 -13.97 22.95
N ILE A 4 1.63 -13.09 21.98
CA ILE A 4 2.29 -13.16 20.69
C ILE A 4 3.76 -13.44 20.98
N ARG A 5 4.32 -14.54 20.45
CA ARG A 5 5.70 -14.92 20.74
C ARG A 5 6.62 -13.75 20.39
N PRO A 6 7.56 -13.37 21.25
CA PRO A 6 8.46 -12.28 20.94
C PRO A 6 9.26 -12.61 19.68
N ILE A 7 9.28 -11.67 18.71
CA ILE A 7 10.13 -11.80 17.53
C ILE A 7 11.48 -11.18 17.79
N VAL A 8 12.51 -11.76 17.19
CA VAL A 8 13.85 -11.16 17.12
C VAL A 8 14.11 -10.79 15.67
N VAL A 9 14.27 -9.50 15.41
CA VAL A 9 14.59 -9.00 14.08
C VAL A 9 16.11 -8.96 13.94
N PRO A 10 16.71 -9.65 12.95
CA PRO A 10 18.15 -9.62 12.77
C PRO A 10 18.63 -8.23 12.32
N LEU A 11 19.82 -7.82 12.74
CA LEU A 11 20.48 -6.60 12.27
C LEU A 11 21.21 -6.88 10.96
N GLU A 12 20.41 -7.13 9.90
CA GLU A 12 20.88 -7.52 8.57
C GLU A 12 20.31 -6.57 7.50
N PRO A 13 20.95 -6.47 6.35
CA PRO A 13 20.37 -5.77 5.20
C PRO A 13 19.06 -6.40 4.71
N LEU A 14 18.20 -5.62 4.05
CA LEU A 14 16.92 -6.10 3.48
C LEU A 14 17.08 -7.17 2.39
N THR A 15 18.30 -7.43 1.93
CA THR A 15 18.64 -8.54 1.03
C THR A 15 18.79 -9.89 1.75
N PHE A 16 18.90 -9.88 3.08
CA PHE A 16 19.06 -11.08 3.91
C PHE A 16 17.93 -12.11 3.71
N PRO A 17 16.63 -11.73 3.66
CA PRO A 17 15.55 -12.67 3.40
C PRO A 17 15.71 -13.46 2.09
N LEU A 18 16.05 -12.79 1.00
CA LEU A 18 16.23 -13.46 -0.30
C LEU A 18 17.41 -14.43 -0.27
N ARG A 19 18.53 -14.02 0.30
CA ARG A 19 19.73 -14.84 0.44
C ARG A 19 19.46 -16.10 1.29
N THR A 20 18.68 -15.94 2.36
CA THR A 20 18.28 -17.04 3.23
C THR A 20 17.34 -18.00 2.51
N ALA A 21 16.30 -17.48 1.85
CA ALA A 21 15.35 -18.30 1.09
C ALA A 21 16.02 -19.05 -0.07
N ALA A 22 16.97 -18.43 -0.77
CA ALA A 22 17.75 -19.07 -1.84
C ALA A 22 18.64 -20.22 -1.31
N LYS A 23 19.15 -20.09 -0.08
CA LYS A 23 19.93 -21.15 0.58
C LYS A 23 19.06 -22.29 1.09
N GLU A 24 17.91 -21.97 1.70
CA GLU A 24 17.03 -22.96 2.32
C GLU A 24 16.13 -23.68 1.30
N TYR A 25 15.71 -22.96 0.25
CA TYR A 25 14.75 -23.42 -0.76
C TYR A 25 15.24 -23.16 -2.19
N PRO A 26 16.48 -23.56 -2.61
CA PRO A 26 17.10 -23.11 -3.85
C PRO A 26 16.24 -23.37 -5.09
N GLN A 27 15.68 -24.58 -5.21
CA GLN A 27 14.90 -25.00 -6.38
C GLN A 27 13.40 -24.70 -6.27
N LYS A 28 12.96 -24.15 -5.14
CA LYS A 28 11.56 -23.83 -4.95
C LYS A 28 11.14 -22.63 -5.79
N THR A 29 9.97 -22.70 -6.40
CA THR A 29 9.37 -21.60 -7.15
C THR A 29 9.12 -20.40 -6.24
N ALA A 30 9.83 -19.31 -6.48
CA ALA A 30 9.67 -18.02 -5.83
C ALA A 30 8.60 -17.17 -6.53
N ILE A 31 8.60 -17.18 -7.86
CA ILE A 31 7.76 -16.32 -8.69
C ILE A 31 7.13 -17.15 -9.81
N ILE A 32 5.83 -16.91 -10.04
CA ILE A 32 5.08 -17.38 -11.22
C ILE A 32 4.57 -16.14 -11.95
N THR A 33 4.76 -16.11 -13.28
CA THR A 33 4.29 -15.03 -14.17
C THR A 33 3.19 -15.56 -15.11
N PRO A 34 1.91 -15.51 -14.72
CA PRO A 34 0.80 -16.04 -15.52
C PRO A 34 0.72 -15.45 -16.93
N GLU A 35 0.94 -14.14 -17.06
CA GLU A 35 0.88 -13.40 -18.32
C GLU A 35 2.00 -13.80 -19.29
N ALA A 36 3.12 -14.37 -18.79
CA ALA A 36 4.20 -14.95 -19.59
C ALA A 36 4.05 -16.48 -19.76
N GLY A 37 2.85 -16.99 -19.86
CA GLY A 37 2.56 -18.41 -20.03
C GLY A 37 2.79 -19.27 -18.79
N GLY A 38 2.76 -18.70 -17.61
CA GLY A 38 2.96 -19.44 -16.34
C GLY A 38 4.44 -19.77 -16.08
N LYS A 39 5.38 -18.97 -16.61
CA LYS A 39 6.80 -19.18 -16.37
C LYS A 39 7.15 -19.07 -14.90
N GLU A 40 7.96 -20.00 -14.42
CA GLU A 40 8.38 -20.12 -13.02
C GLU A 40 9.86 -19.77 -12.85
N TYR A 41 10.17 -19.12 -11.72
CA TYR A 41 11.53 -18.75 -11.34
C TYR A 41 11.80 -19.20 -9.90
N SER A 42 12.93 -19.88 -9.68
CA SER A 42 13.32 -20.36 -8.36
C SER A 42 13.94 -19.26 -7.48
N TYR A 43 14.05 -19.52 -6.18
CA TYR A 43 14.74 -18.62 -5.24
C TYR A 43 16.23 -18.48 -5.57
N GLU A 44 16.90 -19.59 -5.93
CA GLU A 44 18.30 -19.57 -6.35
C GLU A 44 18.48 -18.69 -7.61
N TRP A 45 17.62 -18.89 -8.63
CA TRP A 45 17.63 -18.08 -9.83
C TRP A 45 17.48 -16.58 -9.52
N LEU A 46 16.52 -16.25 -8.63
CA LEU A 46 16.25 -14.85 -8.26
C LEU A 46 17.45 -14.21 -7.54
N ASP A 47 18.07 -14.94 -6.61
CA ASP A 47 19.25 -14.47 -5.89
C ASP A 47 20.47 -14.29 -6.81
N GLU A 48 20.71 -15.26 -7.69
CA GLU A 48 21.80 -15.21 -8.67
C GLU A 48 21.62 -14.06 -9.67
N LYS A 49 20.44 -13.93 -10.26
CA LYS A 49 20.16 -12.90 -11.27
C LYS A 49 20.11 -11.49 -10.68
N SER A 50 19.60 -11.32 -9.47
CA SER A 50 19.68 -10.02 -8.80
C SER A 50 21.12 -9.66 -8.40
N SER A 51 22.00 -10.64 -8.14
CA SER A 51 23.42 -10.40 -7.89
C SER A 51 24.17 -10.01 -9.19
N ALA A 52 23.85 -10.64 -10.32
CA ALA A 52 24.40 -10.26 -11.63
C ALA A 52 23.95 -8.85 -12.02
N PHE A 53 22.66 -8.54 -11.80
CA PHE A 53 22.12 -7.20 -12.03
C PHE A 53 22.79 -6.13 -11.15
N ALA A 54 23.06 -6.43 -9.88
CA ALA A 54 23.80 -5.53 -8.99
C ALA A 54 25.20 -5.24 -9.51
N ALA A 55 25.93 -6.26 -10.01
CA ALA A 55 27.25 -6.08 -10.60
C ALA A 55 27.18 -5.16 -11.84
N SER A 56 26.18 -5.36 -12.70
CA SER A 56 25.97 -4.52 -13.87
C SER A 56 25.62 -3.07 -13.50
N LEU A 57 24.88 -2.85 -12.41
CA LEU A 57 24.63 -1.50 -11.89
C LEU A 57 25.92 -0.82 -11.40
N GLU A 58 26.83 -1.56 -10.74
CA GLU A 58 28.15 -1.05 -10.36
C GLU A 58 28.96 -0.66 -11.61
N ASP A 59 28.94 -1.47 -12.68
CA ASP A 59 29.61 -1.18 -13.95
C ASP A 59 29.00 0.06 -14.65
N LEU A 60 27.70 0.33 -14.46
CA LEU A 60 27.03 1.57 -14.86
C LEU A 60 27.37 2.77 -13.94
N GLY A 61 28.21 2.57 -12.93
CA GLY A 61 28.70 3.59 -12.04
C GLY A 61 27.83 3.86 -10.82
N VAL A 62 26.90 2.96 -10.45
CA VAL A 62 26.14 3.04 -9.20
C VAL A 62 27.09 2.86 -8.02
N LYS A 63 26.95 3.73 -7.06
CA LYS A 63 27.70 3.71 -5.78
C LYS A 63 26.75 3.47 -4.62
N PRO A 64 27.24 2.97 -3.48
CA PRO A 64 26.45 2.87 -2.27
C PRO A 64 25.73 4.18 -1.94
N ARG A 65 24.45 4.09 -1.59
CA ARG A 65 23.52 5.18 -1.30
C ARG A 65 23.07 6.02 -2.51
N ASP A 66 23.45 5.67 -3.75
CA ASP A 66 22.85 6.30 -4.92
C ASP A 66 21.36 5.94 -5.01
N HIS A 67 20.52 6.90 -5.33
CA HIS A 67 19.09 6.71 -5.52
C HIS A 67 18.81 6.22 -6.94
N ILE A 68 18.15 5.07 -7.05
CA ILE A 68 17.77 4.47 -8.32
C ILE A 68 16.25 4.39 -8.40
N ALA A 69 15.68 5.10 -9.35
CA ALA A 69 14.24 5.10 -9.58
C ALA A 69 13.82 3.79 -10.23
N LEU A 70 12.80 3.15 -9.64
CA LEU A 70 12.21 1.90 -10.12
C LEU A 70 10.76 2.15 -10.53
N TRP A 71 10.54 2.22 -11.85
CA TRP A 71 9.26 2.61 -12.45
C TRP A 71 8.76 1.52 -13.40
N LEU A 72 8.26 0.45 -12.81
CA LEU A 72 7.75 -0.75 -13.48
C LEU A 72 6.40 -1.16 -12.89
N LYS A 73 5.62 -1.90 -13.66
CA LYS A 73 4.46 -2.66 -13.13
C LYS A 73 4.94 -3.84 -12.28
N ASN A 74 4.01 -4.52 -11.63
CA ASN A 74 4.32 -5.79 -10.97
C ASN A 74 4.84 -6.78 -12.01
N SER A 75 6.09 -7.14 -11.89
CA SER A 75 6.77 -8.07 -12.80
C SER A 75 7.95 -8.75 -12.10
N MET A 76 8.50 -9.76 -12.73
CA MET A 76 9.74 -10.40 -12.30
C MET A 76 10.90 -9.39 -12.31
N GLU A 77 10.93 -8.54 -13.33
CA GLU A 77 11.94 -7.49 -13.50
C GLU A 77 11.89 -6.47 -12.36
N TYR A 78 10.68 -6.14 -11.85
CA TYR A 78 10.55 -5.28 -10.67
C TYR A 78 11.24 -5.90 -9.45
N ILE A 79 10.92 -7.16 -9.14
CA ILE A 79 11.47 -7.86 -7.96
C ILE A 79 12.99 -7.99 -8.09
N LEU A 80 13.46 -8.39 -9.26
CA LEU A 80 14.88 -8.55 -9.57
C LEU A 80 15.63 -7.23 -9.45
N SER A 81 15.08 -6.14 -10.02
CA SER A 81 15.67 -4.80 -9.91
C SER A 81 15.70 -4.31 -8.47
N PHE A 82 14.62 -4.53 -7.71
CA PHE A 82 14.54 -4.16 -6.31
C PHE A 82 15.69 -4.74 -5.49
N TYR A 83 15.87 -6.07 -5.58
CA TYR A 83 16.97 -6.73 -4.86
C TYR A 83 18.34 -6.41 -5.45
N GLY A 84 18.44 -6.24 -6.76
CA GLY A 84 19.69 -5.85 -7.41
C GLY A 84 20.19 -4.46 -7.00
N ILE A 85 19.30 -3.47 -6.92
CA ILE A 85 19.64 -2.13 -6.41
C ILE A 85 20.14 -2.21 -4.96
N LEU A 86 19.43 -2.95 -4.10
CA LEU A 86 19.82 -3.12 -2.70
C LEU A 86 21.16 -3.86 -2.55
N LYS A 87 21.43 -4.88 -3.37
CA LYS A 87 22.71 -5.61 -3.41
C LYS A 87 23.87 -4.74 -3.89
N ALA A 88 23.62 -3.77 -4.77
CA ALA A 88 24.60 -2.76 -5.17
C ALA A 88 24.80 -1.66 -4.11
N GLY A 89 24.06 -1.73 -2.99
CA GLY A 89 24.07 -0.71 -1.93
C GLY A 89 23.30 0.56 -2.27
N GLY A 90 22.54 0.55 -3.34
CA GLY A 90 21.68 1.66 -3.76
C GLY A 90 20.40 1.77 -2.93
N VAL A 91 19.73 2.91 -3.04
CA VAL A 91 18.42 3.19 -2.45
C VAL A 91 17.36 3.05 -3.53
N VAL A 92 16.35 2.21 -3.32
CA VAL A 92 15.23 2.07 -4.25
C VAL A 92 14.29 3.26 -4.10
N VAL A 93 13.99 3.94 -5.20
CA VAL A 93 12.97 5.00 -5.28
C VAL A 93 11.81 4.46 -6.12
N PRO A 94 10.75 3.88 -5.50
CA PRO A 94 9.64 3.34 -6.25
C PRO A 94 8.80 4.48 -6.83
N VAL A 95 8.50 4.39 -8.14
CA VAL A 95 7.72 5.40 -8.88
C VAL A 95 6.37 4.80 -9.29
N SER A 96 5.29 5.53 -9.03
CA SER A 96 3.96 5.08 -9.40
C SER A 96 3.78 5.04 -10.92
N THR A 97 3.28 3.91 -11.45
CA THR A 97 2.96 3.77 -12.88
C THR A 97 1.72 4.57 -13.31
N HIS A 98 1.04 5.20 -12.36
CA HIS A 98 -0.09 6.09 -12.60
C HIS A 98 0.31 7.58 -12.62
N TYR A 99 1.60 7.88 -12.36
CA TYR A 99 2.09 9.26 -12.42
C TYR A 99 2.19 9.75 -13.86
N GLY A 100 1.77 11.00 -14.06
CA GLY A 100 2.05 11.72 -15.28
C GLY A 100 3.48 12.27 -15.27
N ARG A 101 3.88 12.86 -16.41
CA ARG A 101 5.23 13.39 -16.60
C ARG A 101 5.68 14.35 -15.50
N ARG A 102 4.78 15.22 -15.02
CA ARG A 102 5.10 16.23 -13.98
C ARG A 102 5.49 15.57 -12.65
N GLU A 103 4.75 14.56 -12.23
CA GLU A 103 5.02 13.85 -10.97
C GLU A 103 6.29 13.03 -11.07
N VAL A 104 6.53 12.34 -12.19
CA VAL A 104 7.76 11.57 -12.42
C VAL A 104 8.98 12.50 -12.38
N LEU A 105 8.96 13.62 -13.12
CA LEU A 105 10.03 14.61 -13.09
C LEU A 105 10.27 15.19 -11.71
N HIS A 106 9.20 15.50 -10.96
CA HIS A 106 9.32 15.98 -9.59
C HIS A 106 10.04 14.97 -8.71
N GLN A 107 9.60 13.70 -8.72
CA GLN A 107 10.18 12.66 -7.89
C GLN A 107 11.65 12.39 -8.22
N LEU A 108 11.99 12.30 -9.52
CA LEU A 108 13.37 12.11 -9.97
C LEU A 108 14.30 13.27 -9.58
N ARG A 109 13.82 14.51 -9.63
CA ARG A 109 14.58 15.71 -9.23
C ARG A 109 14.76 15.77 -7.73
N GLU A 110 13.68 15.60 -6.97
CA GLU A 110 13.69 15.64 -5.51
C GLU A 110 14.65 14.62 -4.91
N THR A 111 14.67 13.41 -5.48
CA THR A 111 15.56 12.34 -5.02
C THR A 111 16.95 12.40 -5.65
N GLU A 112 17.23 13.34 -6.54
CA GLU A 112 18.48 13.37 -7.30
C GLU A 112 18.85 12.00 -7.92
N ALA A 113 17.85 11.30 -8.48
CA ALA A 113 18.00 9.95 -9.00
C ALA A 113 19.18 9.85 -9.99
N LYS A 114 20.04 8.83 -9.80
CA LYS A 114 21.21 8.56 -10.65
C LYS A 114 20.91 7.62 -11.80
N GLY A 115 19.93 6.74 -11.63
CA GLY A 115 19.47 5.80 -12.62
C GLY A 115 17.95 5.66 -12.61
N LEU A 116 17.40 5.24 -13.74
CA LEU A 116 15.99 4.92 -13.92
C LEU A 116 15.88 3.53 -14.53
N ILE A 117 15.12 2.65 -13.87
CA ILE A 117 14.73 1.34 -14.40
C ILE A 117 13.25 1.42 -14.72
N THR A 118 12.89 1.18 -15.98
CA THR A 118 11.52 1.37 -16.48
C THR A 118 11.20 0.39 -17.62
N SER A 119 10.03 0.54 -18.25
CA SER A 119 9.66 -0.14 -19.49
C SER A 119 9.46 0.87 -20.62
N ASP A 120 9.61 0.44 -21.87
CA ASP A 120 9.38 1.29 -23.04
C ASP A 120 7.95 1.86 -23.04
N SER A 121 6.96 1.05 -22.64
CA SER A 121 5.56 1.48 -22.59
C SER A 121 5.29 2.60 -21.59
N LEU A 122 6.04 2.68 -20.50
CA LEU A 122 5.94 3.75 -19.51
C LEU A 122 6.76 4.97 -19.92
N TYR A 123 7.96 4.74 -20.48
CA TYR A 123 8.89 5.81 -20.79
C TYR A 123 8.53 6.58 -22.06
N ALA A 124 8.15 5.89 -23.15
CA ALA A 124 7.92 6.52 -24.46
C ALA A 124 6.93 7.69 -24.45
N PRO A 125 5.80 7.62 -23.71
CA PRO A 125 4.86 8.75 -23.63
C PRO A 125 5.42 9.98 -22.90
N MET A 126 6.52 9.83 -22.14
CA MET A 126 7.08 10.89 -21.28
C MET A 126 8.03 11.83 -22.01
N GLY A 127 8.38 11.54 -23.26
CA GLY A 127 9.38 12.31 -24.00
C GLY A 127 10.78 12.15 -23.40
N ASN A 128 11.69 13.04 -23.75
CA ASN A 128 13.08 12.93 -23.31
C ASN A 128 13.27 13.38 -21.85
N LEU A 129 12.96 12.48 -20.88
CA LEU A 129 13.22 12.74 -19.44
C LEU A 129 14.71 12.86 -19.15
N PHE A 130 15.56 12.15 -19.91
CA PHE A 130 16.99 12.11 -19.66
C PHE A 130 17.64 13.50 -19.77
N SER A 131 17.25 14.29 -20.76
CA SER A 131 17.79 15.65 -20.93
C SER A 131 17.39 16.64 -19.85
N GLU A 132 16.30 16.34 -19.12
CA GLU A 132 15.75 17.24 -18.10
C GLU A 132 16.23 16.94 -16.67
N ILE A 133 16.82 15.76 -16.46
CA ILE A 133 17.31 15.34 -15.15
C ILE A 133 18.85 15.27 -15.18
N LYS A 134 19.50 16.36 -14.82
CA LYS A 134 20.97 16.51 -14.87
C LYS A 134 21.77 15.43 -14.10
N ARG A 135 21.16 14.82 -13.09
CA ARG A 135 21.80 13.79 -12.24
C ARG A 135 21.63 12.38 -12.78
N LEU A 136 20.70 12.17 -13.72
CA LEU A 136 20.42 10.87 -14.30
C LEU A 136 21.58 10.46 -15.22
N ARG A 137 22.21 9.32 -14.96
CA ARG A 137 23.39 8.82 -15.69
C ARG A 137 23.04 7.73 -16.68
N PHE A 138 22.01 6.93 -16.38
CA PHE A 138 21.56 5.83 -17.21
C PHE A 138 20.06 5.59 -17.08
N ILE A 139 19.49 4.96 -18.10
CA ILE A 139 18.15 4.39 -18.09
C ILE A 139 18.31 2.93 -18.51
N VAL A 140 17.59 2.03 -17.83
CA VAL A 140 17.47 0.62 -18.19
C VAL A 140 16.01 0.37 -18.52
N CYS A 141 15.72 -0.14 -19.72
CA CYS A 141 14.36 -0.45 -20.13
C CYS A 141 14.11 -1.95 -20.18
N GLU A 142 12.97 -2.38 -19.66
CA GLU A 142 12.39 -3.69 -19.88
C GLU A 142 11.84 -3.76 -21.31
N GLY A 143 12.23 -4.78 -22.08
CA GLY A 143 11.76 -5.04 -23.44
C GLY A 143 12.76 -4.64 -24.53
N GLY A 144 12.95 -5.54 -25.52
CA GLY A 144 13.73 -5.32 -26.71
C GLY A 144 15.24 -5.63 -26.63
N GLU A 145 15.84 -5.96 -27.78
CA GLU A 145 17.30 -6.24 -27.89
C GLU A 145 18.13 -4.95 -27.90
N GLU A 146 17.60 -3.86 -28.43
CA GLU A 146 18.12 -2.49 -28.28
C GLU A 146 16.95 -1.53 -28.09
N THR A 147 17.01 -0.76 -27.01
CA THR A 147 15.99 0.27 -26.79
C THR A 147 16.19 1.40 -27.81
N SER A 148 15.11 2.04 -28.25
CA SER A 148 15.14 3.23 -29.11
C SER A 148 15.98 4.39 -28.54
N LEU A 149 16.50 4.23 -27.33
CA LEU A 149 17.25 5.22 -26.55
C LEU A 149 18.76 4.94 -26.50
N GLY A 150 19.25 3.84 -27.10
CA GLY A 150 20.65 3.42 -26.99
C GLY A 150 21.06 3.03 -25.55
N THR A 151 20.10 2.60 -24.75
CA THR A 151 20.31 2.16 -23.36
C THR A 151 20.46 0.64 -23.30
N PRO A 152 21.18 0.08 -22.31
CA PRO A 152 21.31 -1.37 -22.17
C PRO A 152 19.94 -2.05 -22.07
N ALA A 153 19.75 -3.16 -22.76
CA ALA A 153 18.59 -4.01 -22.57
C ALA A 153 18.63 -4.63 -21.16
N PHE A 154 17.49 -4.71 -20.49
CA PHE A 154 17.41 -5.29 -19.15
C PHE A 154 18.00 -6.71 -19.10
N SER A 155 17.73 -7.54 -20.13
CA SER A 155 18.24 -8.91 -20.22
C SER A 155 19.77 -8.99 -20.23
N SER A 156 20.46 -8.07 -20.92
CA SER A 156 21.93 -8.06 -20.98
C SER A 156 22.59 -7.82 -19.62
N LEU A 157 21.91 -7.11 -18.71
CA LEU A 157 22.40 -6.85 -17.36
C LEU A 157 22.29 -8.07 -16.43
N LEU A 158 21.57 -9.12 -16.84
CA LEU A 158 21.44 -10.38 -16.11
C LEU A 158 22.53 -11.41 -16.44
N GLU A 159 23.36 -11.14 -17.44
CA GLU A 159 24.43 -12.03 -17.91
C GLU A 159 25.80 -11.73 -17.25
N GLY A 160 25.87 -10.68 -16.46
CA GLY A 160 27.06 -10.24 -15.77
C GLY A 160 27.65 -11.29 -14.81
N PRO A 161 28.94 -11.18 -14.44
CA PRO A 161 29.58 -12.11 -13.53
C PRO A 161 28.89 -12.06 -12.16
N LYS A 162 28.66 -13.23 -11.55
CA LYS A 162 28.24 -13.34 -10.16
C LYS A 162 29.33 -12.72 -9.28
N ARG A 163 29.20 -11.45 -8.91
CA ARG A 163 30.02 -10.87 -7.85
C ARG A 163 29.37 -11.24 -6.52
N LEU A 164 30.04 -12.13 -5.82
CA LEU A 164 29.71 -12.47 -4.45
C LEU A 164 29.65 -11.19 -3.61
N ASP A 165 28.62 -11.13 -2.80
CA ASP A 165 28.29 -10.20 -1.74
C ASP A 165 29.56 -9.52 -1.14
N ARG A 166 29.93 -8.36 -1.65
CA ARG A 166 30.83 -7.50 -0.91
C ARG A 166 30.01 -6.99 0.27
N SER A 167 30.53 -7.15 1.47
CA SER A 167 30.01 -6.47 2.64
C SER A 167 30.13 -4.95 2.41
N ILE A 168 29.14 -4.40 1.71
CA ILE A 168 28.97 -2.97 1.60
C ILE A 168 28.61 -2.58 3.03
N GLY A 169 29.44 -1.78 3.71
CA GLY A 169 29.25 -1.42 5.11
C GLY A 169 27.90 -0.74 5.38
N ILE A 170 26.83 -1.54 5.31
CA ILE A 170 25.45 -1.14 5.57
C ILE A 170 25.23 -1.23 7.06
N ASP A 171 24.91 -0.10 7.69
CA ASP A 171 24.26 -0.09 9.00
C ASP A 171 22.74 -0.22 8.76
N PRO A 172 22.11 -1.36 9.13
CA PRO A 172 20.70 -1.59 8.83
C PRO A 172 19.76 -0.57 9.47
N LYS A 173 20.14 0.05 10.59
CA LYS A 173 19.31 1.04 11.29
C LYS A 173 19.43 2.45 10.70
N GLU A 174 20.59 2.76 10.10
CA GLU A 174 20.88 4.11 9.63
C GLU A 174 20.75 4.24 8.11
N THR A 175 21.12 3.18 7.36
CA THR A 175 21.12 3.20 5.90
C THR A 175 19.71 3.09 5.35
N ILE A 176 19.31 4.04 4.50
CA ILE A 176 18.04 4.03 3.79
C ILE A 176 18.07 2.92 2.73
N ALA A 177 17.07 2.05 2.74
CA ALA A 177 16.87 1.02 1.73
C ALA A 177 15.90 1.46 0.63
N VAL A 178 14.79 2.11 1.05
CA VAL A 178 13.72 2.51 0.14
C VAL A 178 13.25 3.91 0.49
N LEU A 179 12.94 4.69 -0.54
CA LEU A 179 12.44 6.06 -0.43
C LEU A 179 11.09 6.19 -1.18
N PRO A 180 10.00 5.60 -0.68
CA PRO A 180 8.68 5.73 -1.27
C PRO A 180 8.11 7.13 -1.00
N PHE A 181 7.21 7.58 -1.87
CA PHE A 181 6.55 8.87 -1.71
C PHE A 181 5.13 8.69 -1.15
N SER A 182 4.86 9.33 -0.03
CA SER A 182 3.50 9.40 0.51
C SER A 182 2.78 10.62 -0.02
N SER A 183 1.50 10.45 -0.41
CA SER A 183 0.63 11.57 -0.75
C SER A 183 0.26 12.32 0.53
N GLY A 184 1.10 13.23 0.96
CA GLY A 184 0.77 14.15 2.06
C GLY A 184 -0.58 14.83 1.81
N THR A 185 -1.31 15.14 2.89
CA THR A 185 -2.63 15.78 2.81
C THR A 185 -2.59 17.26 2.39
N THR A 186 -1.41 17.86 2.28
CA THR A 186 -1.24 19.33 2.15
C THR A 186 -0.37 19.80 0.99
N GLY A 187 0.11 18.91 0.10
CA GLY A 187 1.02 19.36 -0.96
C GLY A 187 1.47 18.26 -1.93
N LEU A 188 2.65 18.46 -2.54
CA LEU A 188 3.32 17.42 -3.32
C LEU A 188 3.70 16.24 -2.42
N PRO A 189 3.75 15.01 -2.97
CA PRO A 189 4.17 13.83 -2.21
C PRO A 189 5.57 14.02 -1.61
N LYS A 190 5.77 13.55 -0.37
CA LYS A 190 7.04 13.60 0.35
C LYS A 190 7.74 12.24 0.33
N GLY A 191 9.06 12.25 0.18
CA GLY A 191 9.88 11.03 0.28
C GLY A 191 9.97 10.54 1.73
N VAL A 192 9.58 9.30 1.98
CA VAL A 192 9.62 8.66 3.31
C VAL A 192 10.89 7.82 3.41
N MET A 193 11.78 8.15 4.34
CA MET A 193 13.05 7.44 4.52
C MET A 193 12.84 6.15 5.33
N LEU A 194 12.87 5.00 4.65
CA LEU A 194 12.76 3.68 5.27
C LEU A 194 14.12 2.98 5.26
N THR A 195 14.63 2.66 6.45
CA THR A 195 15.88 1.94 6.59
C THR A 195 15.71 0.45 6.33
N HIS A 196 16.80 -0.27 6.13
CA HIS A 196 16.78 -1.73 6.04
C HIS A 196 16.09 -2.36 7.26
N PHE A 197 16.39 -1.85 8.45
CA PHE A 197 15.83 -2.35 9.71
C PHE A 197 14.34 -2.05 9.87
N ASN A 198 13.86 -0.87 9.43
CA ASN A 198 12.44 -0.56 9.48
C ASN A 198 11.63 -1.58 8.66
N LEU A 199 12.04 -1.80 7.41
CA LEU A 199 11.38 -2.72 6.50
C LEU A 199 11.49 -4.17 6.98
N LEU A 200 12.69 -4.59 7.38
CA LEU A 200 12.90 -5.95 7.87
C LEU A 200 12.06 -6.22 9.12
N SER A 201 11.94 -5.26 10.03
CA SER A 201 11.08 -5.37 11.22
C SER A 201 9.62 -5.60 10.82
N CYS A 202 9.10 -4.81 9.89
CA CYS A 202 7.73 -4.98 9.39
C CYS A 202 7.54 -6.36 8.73
N LEU A 203 8.51 -6.84 7.95
CA LEU A 203 8.43 -8.18 7.34
C LEU A 203 8.26 -9.28 8.40
N TYR A 204 9.11 -9.27 9.45
CA TYR A 204 9.04 -10.25 10.53
C TYR A 204 7.73 -10.17 11.31
N GLN A 205 7.27 -8.96 11.62
CA GLN A 205 5.99 -8.72 12.29
C GLN A 205 4.80 -9.26 11.48
N VAL A 206 4.78 -8.99 10.17
CA VAL A 206 3.69 -9.44 9.28
C VAL A 206 3.73 -10.95 9.07
N VAL A 207 4.91 -11.54 8.83
CA VAL A 207 5.05 -13.00 8.70
C VAL A 207 4.57 -13.70 9.96
N GLN A 208 4.88 -13.17 11.15
CA GLN A 208 4.45 -13.74 12.41
C GLN A 208 2.93 -13.70 12.59
N VAL A 209 2.31 -12.50 12.45
CA VAL A 209 0.87 -12.33 12.74
C VAL A 209 -0.02 -13.07 11.75
N HIS A 210 0.47 -13.24 10.51
CA HIS A 210 -0.23 -13.92 9.44
C HIS A 210 0.17 -15.39 9.27
N GLU A 211 1.13 -15.88 10.08
CA GLU A 211 1.65 -17.25 10.02
C GLU A 211 2.02 -17.67 8.59
N ILE A 212 2.71 -16.75 7.87
CA ILE A 212 3.14 -17.02 6.50
C ILE A 212 4.31 -18.00 6.51
N SER A 213 4.26 -18.99 5.64
CA SER A 213 5.26 -20.05 5.56
C SER A 213 5.66 -20.37 4.12
N ALA A 214 6.68 -21.20 3.98
CA ALA A 214 7.12 -21.69 2.68
C ALA A 214 6.04 -22.49 1.92
N ASN A 215 5.01 -23.00 2.58
CA ASN A 215 3.91 -23.75 1.95
C ASN A 215 2.83 -22.85 1.33
N ASP A 216 2.94 -21.54 1.56
CA ASP A 216 1.93 -20.59 1.09
C ASP A 216 2.13 -20.18 -0.37
N ILE A 217 1.01 -19.92 -1.04
CA ILE A 217 0.93 -19.31 -2.37
C ILE A 217 0.12 -18.03 -2.22
N MET A 218 0.67 -16.93 -2.74
CA MET A 218 0.07 -15.60 -2.66
C MET A 218 -0.11 -15.01 -4.06
N ILE A 219 -1.32 -14.49 -4.37
CA ILE A 219 -1.54 -13.69 -5.59
C ILE A 219 -1.20 -12.24 -5.27
N ASN A 220 -0.17 -11.71 -5.96
CA ASN A 220 0.36 -10.38 -5.74
C ASN A 220 -0.14 -9.41 -6.82
N GLN A 221 -1.31 -8.80 -6.57
CA GLN A 221 -1.94 -7.84 -7.48
C GLN A 221 -1.77 -6.37 -7.03
N LEU A 222 -1.46 -6.13 -5.75
CA LEU A 222 -1.25 -4.77 -5.29
C LEU A 222 0.06 -4.21 -5.83
N PRO A 223 0.10 -2.93 -6.26
CA PRO A 223 1.28 -2.37 -6.90
C PRO A 223 2.52 -2.42 -6.00
N PHE A 224 3.64 -2.94 -6.52
CA PHE A 224 4.91 -3.00 -5.79
C PHE A 224 5.57 -1.63 -5.59
N PHE A 225 5.21 -0.63 -6.39
CA PHE A 225 5.63 0.74 -6.11
C PHE A 225 4.97 1.34 -4.86
N HIS A 226 3.88 0.73 -4.37
CA HIS A 226 3.23 1.09 -3.12
C HIS A 226 3.75 0.22 -1.98
N ILE A 227 3.99 0.82 -0.82
CA ILE A 227 4.59 0.14 0.33
C ILE A 227 3.84 -1.13 0.76
N TYR A 228 2.51 -1.18 0.59
CA TYR A 228 1.72 -2.38 0.89
C TYR A 228 2.08 -3.55 -0.04
N GLY A 229 2.10 -3.33 -1.34
CA GLY A 229 2.52 -4.35 -2.31
C GLY A 229 3.98 -4.76 -2.13
N MET A 230 4.87 -3.78 -1.94
CA MET A 230 6.30 -4.00 -1.78
C MET A 230 6.64 -4.81 -0.53
N THR A 231 6.13 -4.41 0.62
CA THR A 231 6.50 -5.02 1.90
C THR A 231 5.62 -6.23 2.20
N VAL A 232 4.29 -6.04 2.26
CA VAL A 232 3.38 -7.09 2.74
C VAL A 232 3.17 -8.21 1.73
N LEU A 233 3.24 -7.95 0.42
CA LEU A 233 3.11 -9.00 -0.57
C LEU A 233 4.49 -9.53 -1.01
N MET A 234 5.28 -8.69 -1.68
CA MET A 234 6.58 -9.09 -2.23
C MET A 234 7.57 -9.51 -1.14
N GLY A 235 7.79 -8.65 -0.15
CA GLY A 235 8.83 -8.86 0.87
C GLY A 235 8.53 -10.02 1.82
N THR A 236 7.29 -10.16 2.30
CA THR A 236 6.92 -11.26 3.21
C THR A 236 6.94 -12.61 2.52
N SER A 237 6.53 -12.67 1.24
CA SER A 237 6.66 -13.91 0.45
C SER A 237 8.11 -14.37 0.38
N VAL A 238 9.05 -13.45 0.15
CA VAL A 238 10.48 -13.77 0.08
C VAL A 238 11.01 -14.19 1.46
N LEU A 239 10.66 -13.46 2.54
CA LEU A 239 11.10 -13.82 3.89
C LEU A 239 10.62 -15.21 4.31
N ALA A 240 9.38 -15.55 3.98
CA ALA A 240 8.78 -16.84 4.35
C ALA A 240 9.15 -18.00 3.40
N GLY A 241 9.82 -17.73 2.28
CA GLY A 241 10.03 -18.74 1.23
C GLY A 241 8.75 -19.14 0.50
N ALA A 242 7.70 -18.29 0.49
CA ALA A 242 6.41 -18.55 -0.15
C ALA A 242 6.46 -18.35 -1.67
N THR A 243 5.51 -18.89 -2.40
CA THR A 243 5.40 -18.69 -3.86
C THR A 243 4.51 -17.49 -4.17
N GLN A 244 5.00 -16.63 -5.06
CA GLN A 244 4.30 -15.41 -5.53
C GLN A 244 3.75 -15.64 -6.93
N VAL A 245 2.44 -15.49 -7.11
CA VAL A 245 1.79 -15.43 -8.43
C VAL A 245 1.59 -13.95 -8.77
N LEU A 246 2.31 -13.44 -9.76
CA LEU A 246 2.24 -12.03 -10.11
C LEU A 246 1.02 -11.76 -10.99
N ALA A 247 0.21 -10.79 -10.57
CA ALA A 247 -0.89 -10.28 -11.35
C ALA A 247 -0.65 -8.78 -11.62
N SER A 248 -0.50 -8.39 -12.87
CA SER A 248 -0.24 -6.99 -13.24
C SER A 248 -1.51 -6.13 -13.20
N ARG A 249 -2.69 -6.77 -13.18
CA ARG A 249 -4.00 -6.10 -13.22
C ARG A 249 -5.07 -6.91 -12.49
N PHE A 250 -6.07 -6.21 -11.98
CA PHE A 250 -7.26 -6.81 -11.37
C PHE A 250 -8.41 -7.00 -12.38
N ARG A 251 -8.48 -6.17 -13.42
CA ARG A 251 -9.55 -6.25 -14.45
C ARG A 251 -9.01 -6.78 -15.77
N PRO A 252 -9.77 -7.61 -16.48
CA PRO A 252 -11.14 -8.11 -16.18
C PRO A 252 -11.16 -9.05 -14.96
N VAL A 253 -12.26 -8.96 -14.17
CA VAL A 253 -12.38 -9.72 -12.90
C VAL A 253 -12.41 -11.23 -13.14
N ASP A 254 -13.04 -11.70 -14.22
CA ASP A 254 -13.07 -13.14 -14.56
C ASP A 254 -11.68 -13.71 -14.81
N GLU A 255 -10.80 -12.97 -15.51
CA GLU A 255 -9.40 -13.39 -15.72
C GLU A 255 -8.65 -13.44 -14.40
N PHE A 256 -8.90 -12.46 -13.51
CA PHE A 256 -8.28 -12.45 -12.20
C PHE A 256 -8.76 -13.60 -11.31
N LEU A 257 -10.04 -13.91 -11.31
CA LEU A 257 -10.61 -15.06 -10.58
C LEU A 257 -10.07 -16.40 -11.09
N SER A 258 -9.74 -16.52 -12.39
CA SER A 258 -9.12 -17.74 -12.92
C SER A 258 -7.76 -18.06 -12.29
N LEU A 259 -7.05 -17.05 -11.76
CA LEU A 259 -5.80 -17.26 -11.01
C LEU A 259 -6.05 -18.05 -9.71
N PHE A 260 -7.20 -17.81 -9.05
CA PHE A 260 -7.58 -18.55 -7.84
C PHE A 260 -7.88 -20.02 -8.16
N GLU A 261 -8.53 -20.29 -9.29
CA GLU A 261 -8.81 -21.66 -9.73
C GLU A 261 -7.51 -22.39 -10.11
N THR A 262 -6.61 -21.71 -10.81
CA THR A 262 -5.37 -22.29 -11.34
C THR A 262 -4.32 -22.51 -10.24
N TYR A 263 -4.05 -21.48 -9.43
CA TYR A 263 -2.94 -21.48 -8.48
C TYR A 263 -3.36 -21.78 -7.04
N ARG A 264 -4.66 -21.74 -6.74
CA ARG A 264 -5.25 -22.06 -5.43
C ARG A 264 -4.47 -21.39 -4.28
N PRO A 265 -4.47 -20.05 -4.18
CA PRO A 265 -3.71 -19.33 -3.15
C PRO A 265 -4.19 -19.73 -1.75
N SER A 266 -3.26 -19.70 -0.79
CA SER A 266 -3.57 -19.97 0.62
C SER A 266 -3.84 -18.69 1.42
N LEU A 267 -3.35 -17.56 0.91
CA LEU A 267 -3.50 -16.23 1.49
C LEU A 267 -3.79 -15.21 0.40
N PHE A 268 -4.64 -14.23 0.70
CA PHE A 268 -4.93 -13.15 -0.22
C PHE A 268 -4.95 -11.80 0.49
N PHE A 269 -3.93 -10.99 0.22
CA PHE A 269 -3.82 -9.62 0.72
C PHE A 269 -4.35 -8.65 -0.33
N THR A 270 -5.31 -7.80 0.05
CA THR A 270 -6.01 -6.97 -0.91
C THR A 270 -6.51 -5.65 -0.30
N VAL A 271 -7.36 -4.94 -1.03
CA VAL A 271 -8.02 -3.71 -0.58
C VAL A 271 -9.54 -3.91 -0.50
N PRO A 272 -10.27 -3.14 0.34
CA PRO A 272 -11.71 -3.27 0.51
C PRO A 272 -12.52 -3.28 -0.79
N LEU A 273 -12.11 -2.48 -1.78
CA LEU A 273 -12.77 -2.42 -3.09
C LEU A 273 -12.82 -3.78 -3.79
N ILE A 274 -11.73 -4.56 -3.75
CA ILE A 274 -11.68 -5.89 -4.39
C ILE A 274 -12.57 -6.88 -3.63
N VAL A 275 -12.59 -6.82 -2.29
CA VAL A 275 -13.52 -7.64 -1.48
C VAL A 275 -14.96 -7.34 -1.84
N GLN A 276 -15.30 -6.06 -1.99
CA GLN A 276 -16.63 -5.61 -2.38
C GLN A 276 -17.01 -6.09 -3.79
N GLU A 277 -16.12 -6.00 -4.76
CA GLU A 277 -16.30 -6.53 -6.13
C GLU A 277 -16.59 -8.04 -6.10
N PHE A 278 -15.84 -8.78 -5.32
CA PHE A 278 -16.05 -10.23 -5.16
C PHE A 278 -17.42 -10.55 -4.56
N CYS A 279 -17.90 -9.75 -3.60
CA CYS A 279 -19.25 -9.93 -3.03
C CYS A 279 -20.39 -9.79 -4.05
N HIS A 280 -20.14 -9.14 -5.18
CA HIS A 280 -21.14 -8.91 -6.22
C HIS A 280 -20.93 -9.78 -7.47
N HIS A 281 -19.79 -10.47 -7.58
CA HIS A 281 -19.46 -11.23 -8.78
C HIS A 281 -20.14 -12.61 -8.77
N PRO A 282 -20.89 -12.98 -9.84
CA PRO A 282 -21.71 -14.19 -9.85
C PRO A 282 -20.90 -15.50 -9.75
N LYS A 283 -19.65 -15.50 -10.16
CA LYS A 283 -18.77 -16.68 -10.11
C LYS A 283 -18.27 -16.99 -8.69
N VAL A 284 -18.08 -15.98 -7.84
CA VAL A 284 -17.48 -16.13 -6.51
C VAL A 284 -18.19 -17.15 -5.62
N PRO A 285 -19.55 -17.20 -5.55
CA PRO A 285 -20.22 -18.21 -4.72
C PRO A 285 -20.03 -19.66 -5.19
N THR A 286 -19.59 -19.87 -6.44
CA THR A 286 -19.45 -21.20 -7.05
C THR A 286 -18.01 -21.73 -7.06
N MET A 287 -17.04 -20.90 -6.65
CA MET A 287 -15.62 -21.25 -6.65
C MET A 287 -15.23 -22.08 -5.40
N ASP A 288 -14.16 -22.86 -5.54
CA ASP A 288 -13.55 -23.57 -4.43
C ASP A 288 -12.58 -22.68 -3.65
N TRP A 289 -12.99 -22.26 -2.45
CA TRP A 289 -12.22 -21.41 -1.54
C TRP A 289 -11.52 -22.22 -0.41
N THR A 290 -11.60 -23.52 -0.40
CA THR A 290 -11.17 -24.37 0.74
C THR A 290 -9.70 -24.24 1.11
N ARG A 291 -8.82 -23.87 0.16
CA ARG A 291 -7.40 -23.65 0.44
C ARG A 291 -7.10 -22.25 0.99
N LEU A 292 -7.96 -21.27 0.72
CA LEU A 292 -7.76 -19.90 1.16
C LEU A 292 -8.07 -19.77 2.66
N ARG A 293 -7.04 -19.61 3.47
CA ARG A 293 -7.18 -19.52 4.94
C ARG A 293 -7.92 -18.26 5.38
N TYR A 294 -7.63 -17.13 4.76
CA TYR A 294 -8.29 -15.84 4.98
C TYR A 294 -7.93 -14.84 3.87
N VAL A 295 -8.72 -13.79 3.79
CA VAL A 295 -8.39 -12.57 3.06
C VAL A 295 -7.96 -11.50 4.07
N ASN A 296 -6.91 -10.73 3.78
CA ASN A 296 -6.55 -9.55 4.57
C ASN A 296 -6.76 -8.28 3.73
N ALA A 297 -7.68 -7.43 4.17
CA ALA A 297 -7.97 -6.16 3.51
C ALA A 297 -7.31 -5.00 4.25
N GLY A 298 -6.60 -4.13 3.51
CA GLY A 298 -5.90 -2.98 4.08
C GLY A 298 -5.91 -1.76 3.14
N GLY A 299 -5.34 -0.65 3.61
CA GLY A 299 -5.20 0.59 2.82
C GLY A 299 -6.42 1.50 2.78
N ALA A 300 -7.59 1.00 3.12
CA ALA A 300 -8.84 1.76 3.28
C ALA A 300 -9.72 1.12 4.35
N ILE A 301 -10.77 1.82 4.78
CA ILE A 301 -11.76 1.29 5.74
C ILE A 301 -12.57 0.20 5.03
N LEU A 302 -12.67 -0.97 5.67
CA LEU A 302 -13.55 -2.06 5.25
C LEU A 302 -14.83 -2.00 6.09
N SER A 303 -16.01 -1.89 5.42
CA SER A 303 -17.26 -1.93 6.15
C SER A 303 -17.52 -3.32 6.75
N PRO A 304 -18.09 -3.39 7.98
CA PRO A 304 -18.46 -4.66 8.60
C PRO A 304 -19.40 -5.51 7.75
N GLU A 305 -20.30 -4.88 6.98
CA GLU A 305 -21.27 -5.54 6.11
C GLU A 305 -20.60 -6.26 4.94
N VAL A 306 -19.60 -5.62 4.30
CA VAL A 306 -18.80 -6.23 3.22
C VAL A 306 -17.97 -7.38 3.76
N GLN A 307 -17.35 -7.21 4.94
CA GLN A 307 -16.58 -8.24 5.62
C GLN A 307 -17.43 -9.48 5.89
N GLU A 308 -18.62 -9.30 6.45
CA GLU A 308 -19.55 -10.38 6.78
C GLU A 308 -20.11 -11.05 5.53
N ARG A 309 -20.54 -10.26 4.53
CA ARG A 309 -21.09 -10.78 3.27
C ARG A 309 -20.08 -11.66 2.54
N PHE A 310 -18.82 -11.24 2.46
CA PHE A 310 -17.77 -12.05 1.83
C PHE A 310 -17.61 -13.40 2.54
N THR A 311 -17.54 -13.37 3.88
CA THR A 311 -17.43 -14.60 4.69
C THR A 311 -18.64 -15.52 4.52
N GLN A 312 -19.85 -14.97 4.43
CA GLN A 312 -21.08 -15.75 4.18
C GLN A 312 -21.07 -16.43 2.81
N ILE A 313 -20.57 -15.74 1.78
CA ILE A 313 -20.55 -16.26 0.40
C ILE A 313 -19.47 -17.33 0.21
N THR A 314 -18.30 -17.16 0.79
CA THR A 314 -17.11 -17.95 0.51
C THR A 314 -16.72 -18.92 1.63
N GLY A 315 -17.22 -18.71 2.85
CA GLY A 315 -16.73 -19.40 4.06
C GLY A 315 -15.37 -18.88 4.55
N VAL A 316 -14.74 -17.94 3.85
CA VAL A 316 -13.40 -17.43 4.17
C VAL A 316 -13.48 -16.18 5.04
N PRO A 317 -12.80 -16.12 6.21
CA PRO A 317 -12.79 -14.93 7.04
C PRO A 317 -11.98 -13.79 6.39
N VAL A 318 -12.43 -12.55 6.63
CA VAL A 318 -11.72 -11.35 6.20
C VAL A 318 -11.10 -10.66 7.41
N MET A 319 -9.77 -10.57 7.41
CA MET A 319 -8.99 -9.81 8.37
C MET A 319 -8.79 -8.37 7.89
N VAL A 320 -8.48 -7.47 8.81
CA VAL A 320 -8.17 -6.07 8.50
C VAL A 320 -6.75 -5.77 8.93
N GLY A 321 -5.98 -5.15 8.03
CA GLY A 321 -4.65 -4.61 8.31
C GLY A 321 -4.64 -3.10 8.18
N TYR A 322 -3.94 -2.42 9.09
CA TYR A 322 -3.81 -0.96 9.09
C TYR A 322 -2.34 -0.55 9.16
N GLY A 323 -2.05 0.57 8.49
CA GLY A 323 -0.75 1.21 8.54
C GLY A 323 -0.60 2.34 7.52
N LEU A 324 0.61 2.89 7.47
CA LEU A 324 0.98 4.05 6.68
C LEU A 324 2.32 3.80 5.97
N THR A 325 2.63 4.59 4.95
CA THR A 325 3.97 4.55 4.32
C THR A 325 5.06 4.80 5.37
N GLU A 326 4.79 5.70 6.29
CA GLU A 326 5.64 6.12 7.40
C GLU A 326 5.89 5.02 8.46
N SER A 327 5.19 3.88 8.35
CA SER A 327 5.34 2.72 9.24
C SER A 327 5.67 1.39 8.53
N SER A 328 6.13 1.38 7.29
CA SER A 328 6.76 0.28 6.52
C SER A 328 5.91 -0.92 6.06
N PRO A 329 4.60 -1.00 5.91
CA PRO A 329 3.55 -0.07 6.32
C PRO A 329 2.84 -0.43 7.62
N THR A 330 2.84 -1.71 8.07
CA THR A 330 1.83 -2.29 8.96
C THR A 330 2.11 -1.98 10.43
N THR A 331 1.07 -1.57 11.16
CA THR A 331 1.14 -1.36 12.61
C THR A 331 0.12 -2.21 13.37
N HIS A 332 -1.07 -2.44 12.78
CA HIS A 332 -2.15 -3.20 13.41
C HIS A 332 -2.73 -4.22 12.45
N VAL A 333 -3.16 -5.35 12.98
CA VAL A 333 -3.84 -6.42 12.24
C VAL A 333 -4.87 -7.08 13.16
N THR A 334 -6.04 -7.45 12.63
CA THR A 334 -6.99 -8.29 13.37
C THR A 334 -6.40 -9.70 13.52
N PRO A 335 -6.30 -10.24 14.76
CA PRO A 335 -5.70 -11.56 14.97
C PRO A 335 -6.50 -12.69 14.34
N ILE A 336 -5.81 -13.75 13.87
CA ILE A 336 -6.43 -14.96 13.35
C ILE A 336 -7.35 -15.57 14.43
N GLY A 337 -8.58 -15.89 14.06
CA GLY A 337 -9.57 -16.48 14.96
C GLY A 337 -10.19 -15.54 15.99
N ARG A 338 -9.76 -14.28 16.08
CA ARG A 338 -10.30 -13.26 16.99
C ARG A 338 -10.61 -11.95 16.27
N ILE A 339 -11.32 -12.06 15.15
CA ILE A 339 -11.71 -10.89 14.34
C ILE A 339 -12.79 -10.11 15.08
N LYS A 340 -12.52 -8.82 15.34
CA LYS A 340 -13.48 -7.87 15.88
C LYS A 340 -13.92 -6.91 14.77
N LYS A 341 -15.18 -7.00 14.37
CA LYS A 341 -15.72 -6.25 13.21
C LYS A 341 -15.56 -4.74 13.40
N GLY A 342 -15.19 -4.05 12.33
CA GLY A 342 -14.95 -2.60 12.34
C GLY A 342 -13.63 -2.17 12.99
N SER A 343 -12.90 -3.08 13.63
CA SER A 343 -11.59 -2.81 14.22
C SER A 343 -10.48 -3.03 13.20
N ILE A 344 -9.40 -2.26 13.32
CA ILE A 344 -8.12 -2.51 12.64
C ILE A 344 -7.26 -3.55 13.38
N GLY A 345 -7.75 -4.09 14.49
CA GLY A 345 -7.09 -5.13 15.29
C GLY A 345 -6.23 -4.60 16.43
N LEU A 346 -5.19 -5.37 16.72
CA LEU A 346 -4.22 -5.12 17.78
C LEU A 346 -2.87 -4.69 17.18
N PRO A 347 -2.03 -3.97 17.95
CA PRO A 347 -0.69 -3.64 17.50
C PRO A 347 0.15 -4.90 17.26
N LEU A 348 1.02 -4.85 16.25
CA LEU A 348 1.97 -5.91 15.94
C LEU A 348 3.01 -6.09 17.06
N SER A 349 3.70 -7.21 17.08
CA SER A 349 4.86 -7.42 17.97
C SER A 349 5.84 -6.26 17.88
N LEU A 350 6.41 -5.83 19.01
CA LEU A 350 7.32 -4.68 19.10
C LEU A 350 6.70 -3.33 18.71
N THR A 351 5.38 -3.25 18.58
CA THR A 351 4.65 -2.01 18.31
C THR A 351 3.85 -1.61 19.53
N GLU A 352 4.01 -0.36 19.95
CA GLU A 352 3.18 0.27 20.98
C GLU A 352 2.25 1.28 20.33
N ASP A 353 1.07 1.46 20.92
CA ASP A 353 0.08 2.42 20.44
C ASP A 353 -0.61 3.13 21.61
N LYS A 354 -1.05 4.35 21.38
CA LYS A 354 -1.86 5.15 22.30
C LYS A 354 -2.81 6.08 21.55
N ILE A 355 -3.89 6.44 22.21
CA ILE A 355 -4.82 7.46 21.74
C ILE A 355 -4.48 8.76 22.45
N VAL A 356 -4.29 9.83 21.72
CA VAL A 356 -3.84 11.13 22.25
C VAL A 356 -4.84 12.22 21.85
N ASP A 357 -5.23 13.03 22.80
CA ASP A 357 -6.04 14.21 22.53
C ASP A 357 -5.22 15.20 21.67
N PRO A 358 -5.68 15.54 20.44
CA PRO A 358 -4.92 16.39 19.53
C PRO A 358 -4.77 17.85 20.01
N GLU A 359 -5.60 18.32 20.96
CA GLU A 359 -5.56 19.68 21.49
C GLU A 359 -4.67 19.80 22.73
N THR A 360 -4.79 18.85 23.65
CA THR A 360 -4.06 18.89 24.94
C THR A 360 -2.76 18.07 24.95
N GLY A 361 -2.62 17.10 24.02
CA GLY A 361 -1.49 16.18 23.99
C GLY A 361 -1.53 15.09 25.07
N THR A 362 -2.64 14.98 25.82
CA THR A 362 -2.80 13.98 26.88
C THR A 362 -3.20 12.62 26.29
N THR A 363 -2.72 11.54 26.91
CA THR A 363 -3.16 10.17 26.56
C THR A 363 -4.55 9.94 27.10
N LEU A 364 -5.45 9.45 26.23
CA LEU A 364 -6.85 9.18 26.52
C LEU A 364 -7.07 7.72 26.97
N GLY A 365 -8.18 7.51 27.70
CA GLY A 365 -8.62 6.20 28.15
C GLY A 365 -9.41 5.41 27.10
N PRO A 366 -9.88 4.19 27.47
CA PRO A 366 -10.73 3.39 26.59
C PRO A 366 -12.00 4.14 26.16
N ARG A 367 -12.40 3.96 24.88
CA ARG A 367 -13.57 4.57 24.22
C ARG A 367 -13.54 6.09 24.02
N GLU A 368 -12.48 6.76 24.46
CA GLU A 368 -12.27 8.16 24.13
C GLU A 368 -11.63 8.30 22.75
N VAL A 369 -12.12 9.26 21.95
CA VAL A 369 -11.65 9.50 20.58
C VAL A 369 -10.52 10.52 20.58
N GLY A 370 -9.38 10.16 19.98
CA GLY A 370 -8.23 11.03 19.79
C GLY A 370 -7.37 10.58 18.62
N GLU A 371 -6.21 11.20 18.43
CA GLU A 371 -5.26 10.82 17.40
C GLU A 371 -4.54 9.51 17.79
N LEU A 372 -4.52 8.53 16.90
CA LEU A 372 -3.72 7.32 17.07
C LEU A 372 -2.24 7.67 16.91
N TRP A 373 -1.44 7.38 17.91
CA TRP A 373 0.01 7.46 17.87
C TRP A 373 0.60 6.06 17.99
N VAL A 374 1.63 5.79 17.20
CA VAL A 374 2.29 4.47 17.19
C VAL A 374 3.80 4.62 17.33
N GLN A 375 4.42 3.65 18.01
CA GLN A 375 5.87 3.54 18.16
C GLN A 375 6.29 2.11 17.87
N GLY A 376 7.40 1.94 17.16
CA GLY A 376 7.92 0.61 16.84
C GLY A 376 9.11 0.66 15.87
N PRO A 377 9.83 -0.44 15.72
CA PRO A 377 11.02 -0.50 14.88
C PRO A 377 10.75 -0.30 13.39
N GLN A 378 9.51 -0.48 12.95
CA GLN A 378 9.06 -0.26 11.57
C GLN A 378 8.75 1.21 11.24
N VAL A 379 8.78 2.12 12.22
CA VAL A 379 8.54 3.56 12.00
C VAL A 379 9.70 4.18 11.25
N MET A 380 9.39 5.02 10.27
CA MET A 380 10.34 5.69 9.38
C MET A 380 11.42 6.47 10.14
N LYS A 381 12.56 6.68 9.48
CA LYS A 381 13.61 7.59 9.95
C LYS A 381 13.19 9.06 9.88
N GLY A 382 12.33 9.42 8.95
CA GLY A 382 11.81 10.77 8.72
C GLY A 382 11.47 11.02 7.26
N TYR A 383 11.13 12.27 6.93
CA TYR A 383 10.94 12.71 5.55
C TYR A 383 12.25 13.19 4.93
N TYR A 384 12.48 12.82 3.69
CA TYR A 384 13.68 13.18 2.95
C TYR A 384 13.69 14.69 2.65
N ASN A 385 14.78 15.36 3.00
CA ASN A 385 14.97 16.81 2.88
C ASN A 385 13.90 17.68 3.59
N ASP A 386 13.15 17.11 4.55
CA ASP A 386 12.10 17.85 5.26
C ASP A 386 12.15 17.56 6.78
N PRO A 387 13.16 18.12 7.48
CA PRO A 387 13.32 17.92 8.93
C PRO A 387 12.17 18.52 9.73
N GLU A 388 11.55 19.60 9.26
CA GLU A 388 10.44 20.26 9.93
C GLU A 388 9.20 19.34 9.94
N ALA A 389 8.80 18.81 8.78
CA ALA A 389 7.71 17.84 8.74
C ALA A 389 8.03 16.57 9.53
N THR A 390 9.30 16.14 9.55
CA THR A 390 9.72 15.02 10.38
C THR A 390 9.47 15.28 11.85
N ALA A 391 9.91 16.43 12.37
CA ALA A 391 9.72 16.81 13.77
C ALA A 391 8.25 16.97 14.17
N GLN A 392 7.39 17.39 13.23
CA GLN A 392 5.93 17.48 13.46
C GLN A 392 5.24 16.11 13.44
N THR A 393 5.80 15.14 12.71
CA THR A 393 5.18 13.82 12.51
C THR A 393 5.72 12.77 13.46
N VAL A 394 7.01 12.79 13.77
CA VAL A 394 7.64 11.87 14.73
C VAL A 394 8.06 12.67 15.96
N VAL A 395 7.30 12.52 17.04
CA VAL A 395 7.48 13.27 18.29
C VAL A 395 7.90 12.33 19.40
N ASN A 396 9.11 12.50 19.92
CA ASN A 396 9.68 11.64 20.98
C ASN A 396 9.63 10.14 20.65
N GLY A 397 9.88 9.78 19.38
CA GLY A 397 9.84 8.40 18.89
C GLY A 397 8.43 7.88 18.54
N TRP A 398 7.38 8.66 18.76
CA TRP A 398 6.00 8.33 18.39
C TRP A 398 5.64 8.92 17.03
N LEU A 399 5.17 8.08 16.13
CA LEU A 399 4.59 8.49 14.86
C LEU A 399 3.15 8.96 15.09
N ARG A 400 2.86 10.20 14.78
CA ARG A 400 1.52 10.76 14.69
C ARG A 400 0.89 10.31 13.39
N THR A 401 -0.15 9.49 13.46
CA THR A 401 -0.76 8.91 12.26
C THR A 401 -1.62 9.90 11.47
N GLY A 402 -2.13 10.92 12.16
CA GLY A 402 -3.14 11.82 11.63
C GLY A 402 -4.52 11.16 11.47
N ASP A 403 -4.71 9.96 12.03
CA ASP A 403 -5.99 9.25 12.04
C ASP A 403 -6.63 9.34 13.43
N LEU A 404 -7.91 9.72 13.49
CA LEU A 404 -8.71 9.66 14.72
C LEU A 404 -9.16 8.24 14.97
N ALA A 405 -8.99 7.80 16.21
CA ALA A 405 -9.31 6.44 16.63
C ALA A 405 -9.73 6.42 18.09
N TRP A 406 -10.30 5.30 18.50
CA TRP A 406 -10.49 4.96 19.90
C TRP A 406 -10.09 3.49 20.11
N LYS A 407 -9.81 3.13 21.36
CA LYS A 407 -9.42 1.79 21.78
C LYS A 407 -10.46 1.23 22.76
N ASP A 408 -10.78 -0.05 22.61
CA ASP A 408 -11.64 -0.70 23.61
C ASP A 408 -10.83 -1.27 24.80
N GLU A 409 -11.52 -1.86 25.75
CA GLU A 409 -10.94 -2.43 26.96
C GLU A 409 -10.06 -3.66 26.71
N GLU A 410 -10.22 -4.31 25.53
CA GLU A 410 -9.41 -5.45 25.09
C GLU A 410 -8.19 -4.99 24.27
N GLY A 411 -8.06 -3.69 24.00
CA GLY A 411 -6.96 -3.11 23.24
C GLY A 411 -7.19 -3.04 21.73
N TYR A 412 -8.36 -3.44 21.21
CA TYR A 412 -8.68 -3.30 19.79
C TYR A 412 -8.88 -1.85 19.43
N VAL A 413 -8.29 -1.43 18.30
CA VAL A 413 -8.34 -0.06 17.80
C VAL A 413 -9.38 0.06 16.69
N PHE A 414 -10.16 1.15 16.73
CA PHE A 414 -11.21 1.48 15.77
C PHE A 414 -10.91 2.85 15.17
N ILE A 415 -10.71 2.90 13.85
CA ILE A 415 -10.52 4.16 13.13
C ILE A 415 -11.85 4.85 12.95
N VAL A 416 -11.91 6.12 13.31
CA VAL A 416 -13.08 6.98 13.12
C VAL A 416 -13.00 7.72 11.81
N ASP A 417 -11.89 8.44 11.57
CA ASP A 417 -11.62 9.17 10.33
C ASP A 417 -10.18 9.75 10.32
N ARG A 418 -9.86 10.51 9.28
CA ARG A 418 -8.66 11.32 9.23
C ARG A 418 -8.84 12.67 9.94
N LEU A 419 -7.92 13.05 10.80
CA LEU A 419 -7.97 14.31 11.56
C LEU A 419 -8.17 15.54 10.64
N LYS A 420 -7.54 15.55 9.47
CA LYS A 420 -7.64 16.64 8.48
C LYS A 420 -8.86 16.54 7.55
N GLU A 421 -9.57 15.42 7.53
CA GLU A 421 -10.75 15.19 6.68
C GLU A 421 -12.05 15.35 7.45
N VAL A 422 -11.96 15.42 8.78
CA VAL A 422 -13.12 15.69 9.66
C VAL A 422 -13.77 17.02 9.30
N ILE A 423 -15.08 16.98 9.11
CA ILE A 423 -15.89 18.14 8.77
C ILE A 423 -16.26 18.86 10.06
N LYS A 424 -15.93 20.14 10.16
CA LYS A 424 -16.24 20.97 11.34
C LYS A 424 -17.60 21.64 11.16
N CYS A 425 -18.69 20.95 11.54
CA CYS A 425 -20.06 21.42 11.38
C CYS A 425 -20.65 21.90 12.72
N LYS A 426 -21.03 23.17 12.81
CA LYS A 426 -21.65 23.75 14.02
C LYS A 426 -20.82 23.54 15.30
N GLY A 427 -19.49 23.56 15.20
CA GLY A 427 -18.59 23.29 16.32
C GLY A 427 -18.40 21.79 16.66
N TYR A 428 -19.10 20.90 15.96
CA TYR A 428 -18.94 19.46 16.11
C TYR A 428 -18.04 18.88 15.04
N GLN A 429 -17.35 17.80 15.39
CA GLN A 429 -16.57 16.99 14.45
C GLN A 429 -17.46 15.92 13.80
N VAL A 430 -17.55 15.93 12.48
CA VAL A 430 -18.30 14.96 11.68
C VAL A 430 -17.34 14.14 10.84
N ALA A 431 -17.28 12.84 11.08
CA ALA A 431 -16.44 11.92 10.34
C ALA A 431 -17.10 11.58 8.98
N PRO A 432 -16.49 11.91 7.85
CA PRO A 432 -16.98 11.50 6.52
C PRO A 432 -17.24 10.01 6.42
N ALA A 433 -16.35 9.18 6.93
CA ALA A 433 -16.45 7.73 6.87
C ALA A 433 -17.71 7.14 7.52
N GLU A 434 -18.21 7.76 8.60
CA GLU A 434 -19.45 7.34 9.26
C GLU A 434 -20.65 7.47 8.31
N ILE A 435 -20.70 8.59 7.58
CA ILE A 435 -21.78 8.85 6.60
C ILE A 435 -21.61 7.97 5.37
N GLU A 436 -20.36 7.81 4.87
CA GLU A 436 -20.04 6.96 3.73
C GLU A 436 -20.47 5.51 3.96
N ASN A 437 -20.22 4.96 5.15
CA ASN A 437 -20.65 3.60 5.52
C ASN A 437 -22.18 3.44 5.46
N ILE A 438 -22.93 4.42 5.96
CA ILE A 438 -24.40 4.40 5.87
C ILE A 438 -24.84 4.47 4.41
N LEU A 439 -24.24 5.33 3.60
CA LEU A 439 -24.59 5.46 2.18
C LEU A 439 -24.33 4.19 1.41
N VAL A 440 -23.19 3.54 1.60
CA VAL A 440 -22.83 2.28 0.89
C VAL A 440 -23.73 1.12 1.31
N SER A 441 -24.39 1.16 2.48
CA SER A 441 -25.39 0.16 2.88
C SER A 441 -26.73 0.31 2.15
N HIS A 442 -26.98 1.44 1.46
CA HIS A 442 -28.17 1.65 0.67
C HIS A 442 -28.21 0.73 -0.56
N PRO A 443 -29.35 0.04 -0.88
CA PRO A 443 -29.41 -0.97 -1.94
C PRO A 443 -29.02 -0.47 -3.33
N ASN A 444 -29.27 0.81 -3.64
CA ASN A 444 -29.02 1.42 -4.95
C ASN A 444 -27.66 2.12 -5.07
N ILE A 445 -26.89 2.23 -3.99
CA ILE A 445 -25.59 2.92 -4.02
C ILE A 445 -24.47 1.89 -4.23
N GLN A 446 -23.61 2.17 -5.20
CA GLN A 446 -22.41 1.39 -5.49
C GLN A 446 -21.21 1.92 -4.72
N ASP A 447 -21.03 3.24 -4.69
CA ASP A 447 -19.90 3.91 -4.04
C ASP A 447 -20.32 5.30 -3.55
N ALA A 448 -19.66 5.78 -2.48
CA ALA A 448 -19.93 7.10 -1.93
C ALA A 448 -18.67 7.73 -1.35
N ALA A 449 -18.58 9.06 -1.41
CA ALA A 449 -17.58 9.85 -0.72
C ALA A 449 -18.21 11.12 -0.14
N VAL A 450 -17.84 11.47 1.09
CA VAL A 450 -18.37 12.64 1.79
C VAL A 450 -17.25 13.66 2.02
N VAL A 451 -17.57 14.93 1.77
CA VAL A 451 -16.64 16.05 1.99
C VAL A 451 -17.33 17.20 2.71
N GLY A 452 -16.55 18.00 3.43
CA GLY A 452 -17.03 19.28 3.97
C GLY A 452 -17.06 20.35 2.88
N GLU A 453 -18.19 21.06 2.76
CA GLU A 453 -18.33 22.26 1.96
C GLU A 453 -18.43 23.48 2.90
N PRO A 454 -17.66 24.56 2.65
CA PRO A 454 -17.73 25.76 3.50
C PRO A 454 -19.16 26.31 3.59
N HIS A 455 -19.60 26.65 4.81
CA HIS A 455 -20.91 27.22 5.06
C HIS A 455 -20.80 28.46 5.96
N PRO A 456 -21.45 29.60 5.62
CA PRO A 456 -21.28 30.87 6.33
C PRO A 456 -21.61 30.82 7.82
N GLU A 457 -22.59 30.02 8.20
CA GLU A 457 -23.11 29.94 9.60
C GLU A 457 -22.54 28.73 10.37
N TYR A 458 -22.21 27.64 9.65
CA TYR A 458 -21.93 26.35 10.29
C TYR A 458 -20.46 25.94 10.20
N GLY A 459 -19.60 26.77 9.60
CA GLY A 459 -18.22 26.46 9.27
C GLY A 459 -18.14 25.57 8.05
N GLU A 460 -18.43 24.29 8.19
CA GLU A 460 -18.58 23.34 7.08
C GLU A 460 -19.90 22.56 7.22
N VAL A 461 -20.40 22.06 6.09
CA VAL A 461 -21.54 21.14 6.04
C VAL A 461 -21.19 19.90 5.23
N PRO A 462 -21.65 18.68 5.61
CA PRO A 462 -21.38 17.49 4.86
C PRO A 462 -22.18 17.40 3.57
N ILE A 463 -21.51 17.13 2.44
CA ILE A 463 -22.10 16.80 1.17
C ILE A 463 -21.59 15.45 0.68
N ALA A 464 -22.44 14.67 0.03
CA ALA A 464 -22.09 13.36 -0.48
C ALA A 464 -21.97 13.37 -2.01
N TYR A 465 -20.93 12.74 -2.52
CA TYR A 465 -20.82 12.30 -3.92
C TYR A 465 -21.18 10.81 -3.98
N VAL A 466 -22.11 10.46 -4.85
CA VAL A 466 -22.72 9.11 -4.87
C VAL A 466 -22.68 8.53 -6.28
N VAL A 467 -22.22 7.29 -6.38
CA VAL A 467 -22.30 6.45 -7.58
C VAL A 467 -23.44 5.46 -7.39
N LEU A 468 -24.42 5.49 -8.27
CA LEU A 468 -25.52 4.52 -8.26
C LEU A 468 -25.12 3.22 -8.95
N LYS A 469 -25.72 2.11 -8.56
CA LYS A 469 -25.61 0.83 -9.28
C LYS A 469 -26.29 0.93 -10.64
N ASP A 470 -25.83 0.16 -11.61
CA ASP A 470 -26.39 0.12 -12.96
C ASP A 470 -27.91 -0.09 -12.94
N ARG A 471 -28.61 0.68 -13.77
CA ARG A 471 -30.07 0.64 -13.96
C ARG A 471 -30.90 0.95 -12.70
N THR A 472 -30.29 1.53 -11.67
CA THR A 472 -31.03 2.00 -10.48
C THR A 472 -31.21 3.51 -10.52
N THR A 473 -32.26 4.01 -9.87
CA THR A 473 -32.49 5.43 -9.67
C THR A 473 -32.76 5.71 -8.20
N ALA A 474 -32.33 6.88 -7.74
CA ALA A 474 -32.68 7.42 -6.44
C ALA A 474 -32.68 8.94 -6.52
N SER A 475 -33.56 9.61 -5.79
CA SER A 475 -33.50 11.07 -5.68
C SER A 475 -32.50 11.49 -4.59
N SER A 476 -31.97 12.70 -4.68
CA SER A 476 -31.09 13.27 -3.65
C SER A 476 -31.78 13.27 -2.29
N GLU A 477 -33.07 13.62 -2.25
CA GLU A 477 -33.88 13.69 -1.03
C GLU A 477 -34.02 12.31 -0.37
N ALA A 478 -34.31 11.27 -1.18
CA ALA A 478 -34.43 9.91 -0.67
C ALA A 478 -33.13 9.39 -0.03
N ILE A 479 -31.98 9.74 -0.62
CA ILE A 479 -30.65 9.37 -0.08
C ILE A 479 -30.35 10.15 1.21
N ILE A 480 -30.66 11.46 1.25
CA ILE A 480 -30.52 12.29 2.44
C ILE A 480 -31.38 11.74 3.58
N ASP A 481 -32.65 11.43 3.30
CA ASP A 481 -33.57 10.88 4.29
C ASP A 481 -33.14 9.50 4.80
N TYR A 482 -32.63 8.65 3.90
CA TYR A 482 -32.07 7.36 4.30
C TYR A 482 -30.88 7.53 5.26
N ALA A 483 -29.91 8.37 4.90
CA ALA A 483 -28.75 8.62 5.75
C ALA A 483 -29.13 9.28 7.08
N ALA A 484 -30.15 10.14 7.08
CA ALA A 484 -30.61 10.86 8.27
C ALA A 484 -31.21 9.96 9.37
N GLN A 485 -31.70 8.76 9.02
CA GLN A 485 -32.29 7.82 9.99
C GLN A 485 -31.28 7.33 11.04
N GLY A 486 -29.97 7.22 10.66
CA GLY A 486 -28.91 6.77 11.55
C GLY A 486 -28.01 7.88 12.10
N LEU A 487 -28.26 9.16 11.78
CA LEU A 487 -27.34 10.26 12.05
C LEU A 487 -27.93 11.33 12.98
N ALA A 488 -27.08 11.84 13.88
CA ALA A 488 -27.39 13.05 14.63
C ALA A 488 -27.62 14.24 13.70
N LYS A 489 -28.45 15.22 14.13
CA LYS A 489 -28.87 16.36 13.28
C LYS A 489 -27.71 17.14 12.66
N TYR A 490 -26.59 17.32 13.38
CA TYR A 490 -25.42 18.05 12.88
C TYR A 490 -24.57 17.26 11.88
N LYS A 491 -24.79 15.93 11.76
CA LYS A 491 -24.11 15.04 10.80
C LYS A 491 -24.89 14.86 9.50
N ARG A 492 -26.11 15.38 9.40
CA ARG A 492 -26.97 15.16 8.24
C ARG A 492 -26.42 15.81 6.99
N LEU A 493 -26.52 15.09 5.88
CA LEU A 493 -26.14 15.61 4.56
C LEU A 493 -26.97 16.83 4.19
N THR A 494 -26.33 17.83 3.64
CA THR A 494 -26.97 19.03 3.08
C THR A 494 -27.32 18.85 1.61
N ARG A 495 -26.51 18.05 0.90
CA ARG A 495 -26.65 17.84 -0.54
C ARG A 495 -26.06 16.49 -0.95
N VAL A 496 -26.64 15.90 -2.00
CA VAL A 496 -26.10 14.74 -2.72
C VAL A 496 -25.81 15.15 -4.16
N VAL A 497 -24.63 14.76 -4.64
CA VAL A 497 -24.16 14.97 -6.02
C VAL A 497 -23.96 13.58 -6.65
N PHE A 498 -24.71 13.29 -7.70
CA PHE A 498 -24.51 12.05 -8.46
C PHE A 498 -23.31 12.18 -9.38
N THR A 499 -22.48 11.15 -9.42
CA THR A 499 -21.27 11.07 -10.24
C THR A 499 -21.10 9.66 -10.81
N GLU A 500 -20.40 9.55 -11.92
CA GLU A 500 -20.08 8.25 -12.52
C GLU A 500 -19.00 7.50 -11.75
N THR A 501 -18.08 8.21 -11.10
CA THR A 501 -16.95 7.60 -10.37
C THR A 501 -16.54 8.45 -9.18
N ILE A 502 -16.01 7.80 -8.13
CA ILE A 502 -15.31 8.46 -7.03
C ILE A 502 -13.80 8.40 -7.33
N PRO A 503 -13.09 9.55 -7.35
CA PRO A 503 -11.66 9.56 -7.60
C PRO A 503 -10.90 8.88 -6.44
N ARG A 504 -10.07 7.90 -6.78
CA ARG A 504 -9.30 7.10 -5.82
C ARG A 504 -7.82 7.05 -6.21
N SER A 505 -6.98 6.87 -5.21
CA SER A 505 -5.57 6.53 -5.41
C SER A 505 -5.43 5.08 -5.93
N PRO A 506 -4.26 4.68 -6.45
CA PRO A 506 -3.98 3.29 -6.82
C PRO A 506 -4.18 2.28 -5.69
N SER A 507 -4.06 2.72 -4.44
CA SER A 507 -4.33 1.92 -3.24
C SER A 507 -5.81 1.94 -2.81
N GLY A 508 -6.72 2.49 -3.64
CA GLY A 508 -8.16 2.54 -3.38
C GLY A 508 -8.64 3.68 -2.45
N LYS A 509 -7.73 4.55 -1.95
CA LYS A 509 -8.07 5.65 -1.06
C LYS A 509 -8.79 6.78 -1.81
N VAL A 510 -9.91 7.28 -1.27
CA VAL A 510 -10.65 8.42 -1.84
C VAL A 510 -9.78 9.68 -1.88
N LEU A 511 -9.73 10.32 -3.04
CA LEU A 511 -9.00 11.58 -3.26
C LEU A 511 -9.96 12.77 -3.08
N ARG A 512 -10.38 13.02 -1.82
CA ARG A 512 -11.39 14.05 -1.47
C ARG A 512 -11.04 15.45 -1.97
N ARG A 513 -9.75 15.76 -2.12
CA ARG A 513 -9.30 17.05 -2.69
C ARG A 513 -9.83 17.31 -4.10
N LEU A 514 -10.03 16.23 -4.89
CA LEU A 514 -10.55 16.35 -6.25
C LEU A 514 -12.07 16.55 -6.28
N LEU A 515 -12.76 16.21 -5.20
CA LEU A 515 -14.19 16.44 -5.03
C LEU A 515 -14.50 17.83 -4.49
N LYS A 516 -13.60 18.43 -3.70
CA LYS A 516 -13.75 19.80 -3.16
C LYS A 516 -13.51 20.90 -4.20
N SER A 517 -12.91 20.61 -5.35
CA SER A 517 -12.72 21.57 -6.44
C SER A 517 -13.97 21.62 -7.32
N PRO A 518 -14.47 22.80 -7.73
CA PRO A 518 -15.59 22.87 -8.67
C PRO A 518 -15.20 22.14 -9.96
N PRO A 519 -16.14 21.43 -10.62
CA PRO A 519 -15.86 20.75 -11.86
C PRO A 519 -15.34 21.78 -12.87
N ARG A 520 -14.12 21.56 -13.39
CA ARG A 520 -13.64 22.33 -14.55
C ARG A 520 -14.69 22.16 -15.64
N LYS A 521 -15.41 23.25 -15.98
CA LYS A 521 -16.24 23.30 -17.18
C LYS A 521 -15.36 22.82 -18.32
N ARG A 522 -15.70 21.69 -18.94
CA ARG A 522 -15.17 21.34 -20.25
C ARG A 522 -15.50 22.52 -21.14
N SER A 523 -14.52 23.25 -21.60
CA SER A 523 -14.65 24.15 -22.74
C SER A 523 -15.10 23.29 -23.91
N GLU A 524 -16.28 23.59 -24.44
CA GLU A 524 -16.81 23.07 -25.68
C GLU A 524 -15.84 23.27 -26.85
#